data_974f907df8f1a0ba352ea7847c84a854
#
_entry.id   974f907df8f1a0ba352ea7847c84a854
#
_cell.length_a   1.000
_cell.length_b   1.000
_cell.length_c   1.000
_cell.angle_alpha   90.00
_cell.angle_beta   90.00
_cell.angle_gamma   90.00
#
_symmetry.space_group_name_H-M   'P 1'
#
loop_
_entity.id
_entity.type
_entity.pdbx_description
1 polymer ?
#
loop_
_entity_poly.entity_id
_entity_poly.type
_entity_poly.pdbx_seq_one_letter_code
_entity_poly.pdbx_strand_id
1 'polypeptide(L)'
;MRVVNAWRTDHGLTLALSKTEIVILTKKRIKTIVPLRVGNVVVQTKRTAKYLGVMVDNKLSWRDQIFCTVDKAARSVASLSKFMANVGGPRSSRRRLLMSAVQSVLLYGSEMWADALNKEAYRLRLARVQRQAALRVASAYRTVSKPAVLVIAGVIPVKLLAAERKAIYQRQSYFGKDATRTKERSRTFQMWQESWERETRGRWTARLIRQI
;
A
#
# COMPACT_ATOMS: atom_id res chain seq x y z
N MET A 1 -24.52 -7.00 21.05
CA MET A 1 -23.69 -6.87 22.29
C MET A 1 -23.97 -7.95 23.31
N ARG A 2 -25.24 -8.28 23.68
CA ARG A 2 -25.53 -9.31 24.70
C ARG A 2 -24.92 -10.68 24.40
N VAL A 3 -25.09 -11.19 23.17
CA VAL A 3 -24.54 -12.49 22.73
C VAL A 3 -23.02 -12.55 22.81
N VAL A 4 -22.32 -11.50 22.38
CA VAL A 4 -20.86 -11.41 22.45
C VAL A 4 -20.36 -11.36 23.89
N ASN A 5 -21.09 -10.67 24.79
CA ASN A 5 -20.72 -10.62 26.18
C ASN A 5 -20.92 -11.97 26.87
N ALA A 6 -22.04 -12.67 26.62
CA ALA A 6 -22.28 -14.00 27.15
C ALA A 6 -21.17 -14.98 26.72
N TRP A 7 -20.93 -15.10 25.42
CA TRP A 7 -19.87 -15.98 24.88
C TRP A 7 -18.51 -15.71 25.53
N ARG A 8 -18.17 -14.44 25.69
CA ARG A 8 -16.89 -14.03 26.26
C ARG A 8 -16.78 -14.43 27.73
N THR A 9 -17.84 -14.22 28.53
CA THR A 9 -17.87 -14.59 29.94
C THR A 9 -17.73 -16.10 30.11
N ASP A 10 -18.40 -16.87 29.26
CA ASP A 10 -18.31 -18.34 29.24
C ASP A 10 -16.88 -18.85 28.92
N HIS A 11 -16.09 -18.04 28.21
CA HIS A 11 -14.69 -18.37 27.87
C HIS A 11 -13.65 -17.66 28.75
N GLY A 12 -14.05 -17.10 29.90
CA GLY A 12 -13.16 -16.43 30.87
C GLY A 12 -12.47 -15.16 30.30
N LEU A 13 -13.01 -14.55 29.26
CA LEU A 13 -12.43 -13.37 28.61
C LEU A 13 -13.06 -12.08 29.16
N THR A 14 -12.23 -11.09 29.48
CA THR A 14 -12.68 -9.76 29.92
C THR A 14 -12.41 -8.70 28.81
N LEU A 15 -13.35 -7.77 28.64
CA LEU A 15 -13.18 -6.68 27.66
C LEU A 15 -12.26 -5.60 28.24
N ALA A 16 -11.13 -5.37 27.57
CA ALA A 16 -10.25 -4.24 27.90
C ALA A 16 -10.88 -2.94 27.42
N LEU A 17 -11.78 -2.35 28.19
CA LEU A 17 -12.52 -1.14 27.82
C LEU A 17 -11.61 0.05 27.54
N SER A 18 -10.49 0.16 28.24
CA SER A 18 -9.46 1.19 28.01
C SER A 18 -8.77 1.10 26.64
N LYS A 19 -8.78 -0.09 26.02
CA LYS A 19 -8.21 -0.35 24.69
C LYS A 19 -9.27 -0.45 23.59
N THR A 20 -10.55 -0.33 23.93
CA THR A 20 -11.66 -0.45 22.99
C THR A 20 -11.77 0.83 22.17
N GLU A 21 -11.68 0.71 20.86
CA GLU A 21 -11.89 1.79 19.91
C GLU A 21 -13.14 1.51 19.06
N ILE A 22 -14.00 2.50 18.90
CA ILE A 22 -15.25 2.37 18.14
C ILE A 22 -15.22 3.38 17.00
N VAL A 23 -15.45 2.91 15.76
CA VAL A 23 -15.60 3.74 14.56
C VAL A 23 -16.94 3.43 13.92
N ILE A 24 -17.73 4.46 13.65
CA ILE A 24 -19.01 4.33 12.95
C ILE A 24 -18.74 4.45 11.45
N LEU A 25 -18.89 3.34 10.74
CA LEU A 25 -18.71 3.32 9.28
C LEU A 25 -20.00 3.78 8.60
N THR A 26 -19.95 4.90 7.87
CA THR A 26 -21.10 5.42 7.15
C THR A 26 -20.70 6.34 6.01
N LYS A 27 -21.43 6.27 4.88
CA LYS A 27 -21.32 7.23 3.78
C LYS A 27 -22.19 8.47 3.96
N LYS A 28 -23.16 8.40 4.88
CA LYS A 28 -24.08 9.51 5.15
C LYS A 28 -23.37 10.68 5.85
N ARG A 29 -23.85 11.89 5.64
CA ARG A 29 -23.35 13.09 6.33
C ARG A 29 -23.99 13.22 7.72
N ILE A 30 -23.61 12.34 8.62
CA ILE A 30 -24.05 12.36 10.02
C ILE A 30 -22.87 12.58 10.95
N LYS A 31 -23.15 13.01 12.17
CA LYS A 31 -22.16 13.12 13.25
C LYS A 31 -21.72 11.71 13.64
N THR A 32 -20.42 11.41 13.48
CA THR A 32 -19.85 10.08 13.75
C THR A 32 -19.02 10.04 15.03
N ILE A 33 -18.80 11.19 15.66
CA ILE A 33 -18.14 11.29 16.96
C ILE A 33 -19.22 11.49 18.00
N VAL A 34 -19.60 10.39 18.67
CA VAL A 34 -20.67 10.36 19.67
C VAL A 34 -20.24 9.46 20.84
N PRO A 35 -20.69 9.75 22.06
CA PRO A 35 -20.48 8.84 23.18
C PRO A 35 -21.37 7.60 23.02
N LEU A 36 -20.81 6.42 23.16
CA LEU A 36 -21.53 5.15 23.15
C LEU A 36 -21.27 4.42 24.47
N ARG A 37 -22.33 3.94 25.09
CA ARG A 37 -22.23 3.16 26.30
C ARG A 37 -21.94 1.70 25.99
N VAL A 38 -20.82 1.20 26.51
CA VAL A 38 -20.39 -0.20 26.37
C VAL A 38 -20.31 -0.79 27.81
N GLY A 39 -21.32 -1.56 28.19
CA GLY A 39 -21.46 -1.99 29.60
C GLY A 39 -21.66 -0.78 30.50
N ASN A 40 -20.81 -0.63 31.52
CA ASN A 40 -20.87 0.47 32.49
C ASN A 40 -19.96 1.66 32.11
N VAL A 41 -19.26 1.61 30.97
CA VAL A 41 -18.31 2.65 30.54
C VAL A 41 -18.82 3.35 29.30
N VAL A 42 -18.63 4.67 29.24
CA VAL A 42 -18.90 5.48 28.05
C VAL A 42 -17.60 5.56 27.21
N VAL A 43 -17.66 5.06 26.00
CA VAL A 43 -16.55 5.12 25.03
C VAL A 43 -16.89 6.13 23.95
N GLN A 44 -16.00 7.10 23.75
CA GLN A 44 -16.12 8.07 22.66
C GLN A 44 -15.76 7.38 21.35
N THR A 45 -16.65 7.47 20.35
CA THR A 45 -16.31 6.99 19.01
C THR A 45 -15.22 7.84 18.38
N LYS A 46 -14.35 7.20 17.59
CA LYS A 46 -13.25 7.85 16.86
C LYS A 46 -13.56 7.98 15.37
N ARG A 47 -12.90 8.92 14.74
CA ARG A 47 -12.97 9.06 13.27
C ARG A 47 -12.23 7.94 12.55
N THR A 48 -11.13 7.49 13.10
CA THR A 48 -10.26 6.44 12.57
C THR A 48 -9.83 5.50 13.67
N ALA A 49 -9.67 4.23 13.35
CA ALA A 49 -9.05 3.24 14.23
C ALA A 49 -8.08 2.36 13.42
N LYS A 50 -7.11 1.81 14.13
CA LYS A 50 -6.15 0.87 13.53
C LYS A 50 -6.67 -0.56 13.72
N TYR A 51 -6.98 -1.21 12.61
CA TYR A 51 -7.41 -2.61 12.60
C TYR A 51 -6.42 -3.47 11.82
N LEU A 52 -5.85 -4.50 12.46
CA LEU A 52 -4.82 -5.38 11.87
C LEU A 52 -3.70 -4.61 11.12
N GLY A 53 -3.27 -3.48 11.69
CA GLY A 53 -2.20 -2.68 11.11
C GLY A 53 -2.63 -1.67 10.03
N VAL A 54 -3.90 -1.71 9.60
CA VAL A 54 -4.49 -0.81 8.60
C VAL A 54 -5.33 0.27 9.31
N MET A 55 -5.19 1.52 8.88
CA MET A 55 -6.01 2.64 9.38
C MET A 55 -7.35 2.65 8.64
N VAL A 56 -8.43 2.42 9.38
CA VAL A 56 -9.81 2.42 8.86
C VAL A 56 -10.48 3.73 9.28
N ASP A 57 -10.87 4.55 8.33
CA ASP A 57 -11.62 5.79 8.59
C ASP A 57 -13.13 5.58 8.44
N ASN A 58 -13.92 6.42 9.11
CA ASN A 58 -15.37 6.34 9.18
C ASN A 58 -16.09 6.39 7.82
N LYS A 59 -15.43 6.86 6.75
CA LYS A 59 -15.96 6.94 5.39
C LYS A 59 -15.33 5.95 4.42
N LEU A 60 -14.39 5.13 4.90
CA LEU A 60 -13.58 4.23 4.08
C LEU A 60 -12.91 4.95 2.91
N SER A 61 -12.46 6.19 3.14
CA SER A 61 -11.76 6.99 2.13
C SER A 61 -10.30 6.61 1.99
N TRP A 62 -9.77 5.86 2.94
CA TRP A 62 -8.40 5.37 3.03
C TRP A 62 -7.33 6.46 3.07
N ARG A 63 -7.73 7.72 3.34
CA ARG A 63 -6.81 8.84 3.39
C ARG A 63 -5.71 8.61 4.42
N ASP A 64 -6.10 8.33 5.65
CA ASP A 64 -5.19 8.19 6.77
C ASP A 64 -4.27 6.97 6.59
N GLN A 65 -4.80 5.88 6.01
CA GLN A 65 -4.01 4.72 5.61
C GLN A 65 -2.93 5.08 4.58
N ILE A 66 -3.29 5.77 3.51
CA ILE A 66 -2.35 6.18 2.46
C ILE A 66 -1.24 7.08 3.04
N PHE A 67 -1.60 8.07 3.87
CA PHE A 67 -0.61 8.96 4.48
C PHE A 67 0.32 8.20 5.43
N CYS A 68 -0.21 7.37 6.32
CA CYS A 68 0.57 6.54 7.23
C CYS A 68 1.53 5.59 6.47
N THR A 69 1.06 4.99 5.37
CA THR A 69 1.86 4.12 4.51
C THR A 69 2.99 4.88 3.83
N VAL A 70 2.70 6.06 3.27
CA VAL A 70 3.70 6.95 2.64
C VAL A 70 4.79 7.32 3.64
N ASP A 71 4.42 7.76 4.85
CA ASP A 71 5.38 8.18 5.87
C ASP A 71 6.26 7.03 6.37
N LYS A 72 5.67 5.84 6.56
CA LYS A 72 6.43 4.63 6.92
C LYS A 72 7.40 4.23 5.82
N ALA A 73 6.92 4.18 4.57
CA ALA A 73 7.75 3.80 3.44
C ALA A 73 8.87 4.82 3.20
N ALA A 74 8.61 6.12 3.35
CA ALA A 74 9.63 7.17 3.21
C ALA A 74 10.72 7.02 4.27
N ARG A 75 10.37 6.74 5.52
CA ARG A 75 11.34 6.45 6.59
C ARG A 75 12.16 5.20 6.28
N SER A 76 11.53 4.14 5.77
CA SER A 76 12.24 2.92 5.35
C SER A 76 13.21 3.21 4.20
N VAL A 77 12.82 4.00 3.19
CA VAL A 77 13.71 4.42 2.10
C VAL A 77 14.90 5.20 2.65
N ALA A 78 14.66 6.17 3.54
CA ALA A 78 15.71 6.98 4.13
C ALA A 78 16.71 6.13 4.92
N SER A 79 16.22 5.22 5.76
CA SER A 79 17.05 4.32 6.56
C SER A 79 17.88 3.37 5.67
N LEU A 80 17.24 2.68 4.72
CA LEU A 80 17.92 1.73 3.83
C LEU A 80 18.88 2.42 2.86
N SER A 81 18.61 3.66 2.49
CA SER A 81 19.49 4.44 1.59
C SER A 81 20.89 4.67 2.17
N LYS A 82 21.03 4.64 3.51
CA LYS A 82 22.33 4.77 4.18
C LYS A 82 23.27 3.61 3.82
N PHE A 83 22.70 2.44 3.52
CA PHE A 83 23.46 1.23 3.11
C PHE A 83 23.66 1.12 1.60
N MET A 84 23.17 2.10 0.82
CA MET A 84 23.16 2.06 -0.65
C MET A 84 23.84 3.30 -1.24
N ALA A 85 25.12 3.46 -0.95
CA ALA A 85 25.94 4.49 -1.59
C ALA A 85 25.94 4.28 -3.13
N ASN A 86 25.89 5.37 -3.90
CA ASN A 86 25.91 5.28 -5.37
C ASN A 86 27.25 4.79 -5.89
N VAL A 87 28.33 5.14 -5.23
CA VAL A 87 29.71 4.71 -5.52
C VAL A 87 30.16 3.79 -4.39
N GLY A 88 30.77 2.66 -4.71
CA GLY A 88 31.24 1.67 -3.73
C GLY A 88 30.14 0.91 -2.97
N GLY A 89 28.86 1.15 -3.29
CA GLY A 89 27.74 0.50 -2.63
C GLY A 89 27.44 -0.92 -3.17
N PRO A 90 26.44 -1.60 -2.61
CA PRO A 90 26.11 -2.97 -2.98
C PRO A 90 25.62 -3.08 -4.42
N ARG A 91 25.75 -4.29 -5.01
CA ARG A 91 25.25 -4.61 -6.36
C ARG A 91 23.73 -4.38 -6.47
N SER A 92 23.23 -4.13 -7.68
CA SER A 92 21.82 -3.84 -7.96
C SER A 92 20.85 -4.90 -7.43
N SER A 93 21.23 -6.19 -7.48
CA SER A 93 20.44 -7.29 -6.92
C SER A 93 20.22 -7.16 -5.41
N ARG A 94 21.27 -6.82 -4.65
CA ARG A 94 21.16 -6.58 -3.20
C ARG A 94 20.35 -5.32 -2.90
N ARG A 95 20.52 -4.25 -3.69
CA ARG A 95 19.71 -3.02 -3.57
C ARG A 95 18.23 -3.32 -3.80
N ARG A 96 17.91 -4.15 -4.81
CA ARG A 96 16.55 -4.59 -5.10
C ARG A 96 15.95 -5.38 -3.93
N LEU A 97 16.72 -6.28 -3.33
CA LEU A 97 16.29 -7.03 -2.15
C LEU A 97 15.98 -6.10 -0.97
N LEU A 98 16.85 -5.15 -0.66
CA LEU A 98 16.61 -4.17 0.41
C LEU A 98 15.36 -3.32 0.13
N MET A 99 15.14 -2.93 -1.13
CA MET A 99 13.96 -2.14 -1.51
C MET A 99 12.66 -2.95 -1.60
N SER A 100 12.73 -4.28 -1.62
CA SER A 100 11.53 -5.13 -1.51
C SER A 100 10.82 -4.93 -0.16
N ALA A 101 11.56 -4.62 0.91
CA ALA A 101 11.00 -4.25 2.21
C ALA A 101 10.15 -2.96 2.13
N VAL A 102 10.62 -1.96 1.37
CA VAL A 102 9.84 -0.73 1.11
C VAL A 102 8.57 -1.06 0.34
N GLN A 103 8.66 -1.93 -0.65
CA GLN A 103 7.51 -2.37 -1.44
C GLN A 103 6.48 -3.11 -0.59
N SER A 104 6.93 -3.94 0.36
CA SER A 104 6.03 -4.62 1.30
C SER A 104 5.28 -3.62 2.19
N VAL A 105 5.93 -2.56 2.66
CA VAL A 105 5.29 -1.47 3.40
C VAL A 105 4.28 -0.73 2.53
N LEU A 106 4.65 -0.36 1.28
CA LEU A 106 3.79 0.36 0.34
C LEU A 106 2.52 -0.41 -0.03
N LEU A 107 2.58 -1.73 -0.04
CA LEU A 107 1.49 -2.61 -0.48
C LEU A 107 0.77 -3.32 0.67
N TYR A 108 1.08 -2.99 1.93
CA TYR A 108 0.43 -3.62 3.07
C TYR A 108 -1.08 -3.33 3.08
N GLY A 109 -1.90 -4.38 3.07
CA GLY A 109 -3.36 -4.29 3.04
C GLY A 109 -3.92 -3.65 1.77
N SER A 110 -3.15 -3.63 0.67
CA SER A 110 -3.56 -2.97 -0.59
C SER A 110 -4.83 -3.57 -1.20
N GLU A 111 -5.15 -4.79 -0.88
CA GLU A 111 -6.39 -5.48 -1.27
C GLU A 111 -7.63 -4.68 -0.87
N MET A 112 -7.56 -3.98 0.26
CA MET A 112 -8.66 -3.18 0.82
C MET A 112 -8.74 -1.77 0.22
N TRP A 113 -7.61 -1.12 -0.01
CA TRP A 113 -7.54 0.30 -0.35
C TRP A 113 -7.06 0.61 -1.78
N ALA A 114 -6.84 -0.40 -2.63
CA ALA A 114 -6.37 -0.20 -4.00
C ALA A 114 -7.22 0.80 -4.80
N ASP A 115 -8.55 0.81 -4.63
CA ASP A 115 -9.46 1.73 -5.32
C ASP A 115 -9.24 3.20 -4.93
N ALA A 116 -8.70 3.45 -3.74
CA ALA A 116 -8.35 4.81 -3.34
C ALA A 116 -7.29 5.44 -4.26
N LEU A 117 -6.50 4.62 -4.96
CA LEU A 117 -5.50 5.08 -5.93
C LEU A 117 -6.10 5.61 -7.24
N ASN A 118 -7.42 5.53 -7.43
CA ASN A 118 -8.11 6.27 -8.48
C ASN A 118 -8.03 7.79 -8.25
N LYS A 119 -7.89 8.22 -6.98
CA LYS A 119 -7.59 9.60 -6.64
C LYS A 119 -6.13 9.91 -6.96
N GLU A 120 -5.91 10.87 -7.85
CA GLU A 120 -4.58 11.23 -8.32
C GLU A 120 -3.62 11.64 -7.19
N ALA A 121 -4.11 12.42 -6.24
CA ALA A 121 -3.30 12.88 -5.11
C ALA A 121 -2.70 11.72 -4.29
N TYR A 122 -3.44 10.64 -4.10
CA TYR A 122 -2.95 9.45 -3.37
C TYR A 122 -1.95 8.66 -4.21
N ARG A 123 -2.26 8.47 -5.50
CA ARG A 123 -1.38 7.82 -6.45
C ARG A 123 -0.02 8.53 -6.55
N LEU A 124 -0.02 9.85 -6.66
CA LEU A 124 1.21 10.65 -6.76
C LEU A 124 2.06 10.56 -5.49
N ARG A 125 1.46 10.53 -4.31
CA ARG A 125 2.20 10.41 -3.04
C ARG A 125 2.94 9.08 -2.94
N LEU A 126 2.27 7.95 -3.18
CA LEU A 126 2.90 6.63 -3.19
C LEU A 126 3.97 6.51 -4.29
N ALA A 127 3.67 7.00 -5.49
CA ALA A 127 4.58 6.97 -6.62
C ALA A 127 5.85 7.81 -6.37
N ARG A 128 5.79 8.87 -5.56
CA ARG A 128 6.96 9.68 -5.17
C ARG A 128 7.93 8.86 -4.32
N VAL A 129 7.43 8.14 -3.32
CA VAL A 129 8.26 7.28 -2.46
C VAL A 129 8.83 6.10 -3.26
N GLN A 130 8.00 5.47 -4.10
CA GLN A 130 8.47 4.39 -4.98
C GLN A 130 9.57 4.86 -5.92
N ARG A 131 9.45 6.06 -6.50
CA ARG A 131 10.52 6.65 -7.34
C ARG A 131 11.80 6.84 -6.56
N GLN A 132 11.74 7.34 -5.32
CA GLN A 132 12.93 7.49 -4.48
C GLN A 132 13.63 6.14 -4.23
N ALA A 133 12.85 5.09 -3.94
CA ALA A 133 13.36 3.74 -3.81
C ALA A 133 14.01 3.23 -5.10
N ALA A 134 13.36 3.40 -6.25
CA ALA A 134 13.85 2.98 -7.55
C ALA A 134 15.17 3.70 -7.96
N LEU A 135 15.29 5.00 -7.65
CA LEU A 135 16.54 5.76 -7.87
C LEU A 135 17.72 5.14 -7.10
N ARG A 136 17.49 4.64 -5.89
CA ARG A 136 18.53 3.96 -5.09
C ARG A 136 18.89 2.59 -5.65
N VAL A 137 17.88 1.83 -6.14
CA VAL A 137 18.11 0.53 -6.79
C VAL A 137 18.97 0.70 -8.05
N ALA A 138 18.60 1.66 -8.89
CA ALA A 138 19.26 1.92 -10.17
C ALA A 138 20.55 2.72 -10.04
N SER A 139 20.94 3.21 -8.86
CA SER A 139 22.03 4.19 -8.65
C SER A 139 21.91 5.41 -9.57
N ALA A 140 20.67 5.82 -9.87
CA ALA A 140 20.39 6.85 -10.84
C ALA A 140 20.33 8.25 -10.22
N TYR A 141 20.61 9.27 -11.05
CA TYR A 141 20.49 10.66 -10.67
C TYR A 141 19.03 11.07 -10.43
N ARG A 142 18.84 12.10 -9.62
CA ARG A 142 17.48 12.64 -9.29
C ARG A 142 16.75 13.19 -10.52
N THR A 143 17.45 13.54 -11.58
CA THR A 143 16.91 14.07 -12.83
C THR A 143 16.20 12.99 -13.67
N VAL A 144 16.51 11.71 -13.45
CA VAL A 144 15.89 10.60 -14.21
C VAL A 144 14.38 10.59 -13.96
N SER A 145 13.61 10.51 -15.05
CA SER A 145 12.15 10.51 -14.99
C SER A 145 11.60 9.28 -14.24
N LYS A 146 10.43 9.43 -13.61
CA LYS A 146 9.80 8.33 -12.84
C LYS A 146 9.58 7.07 -13.69
N PRO A 147 9.00 7.13 -14.90
CA PRO A 147 8.81 5.93 -15.70
C PRO A 147 10.12 5.23 -16.02
N ALA A 148 11.12 5.99 -16.48
CA ALA A 148 12.42 5.45 -16.85
C ALA A 148 13.12 4.75 -15.67
N VAL A 149 13.16 5.36 -14.49
CA VAL A 149 13.83 4.74 -13.33
C VAL A 149 13.12 3.50 -12.83
N LEU A 150 11.79 3.40 -12.95
CA LEU A 150 11.05 2.20 -12.59
C LEU A 150 11.40 1.04 -13.53
N VAL A 151 11.51 1.30 -14.83
CA VAL A 151 11.91 0.31 -15.83
C VAL A 151 13.35 -0.14 -15.59
N ILE A 152 14.30 0.79 -15.45
CA ILE A 152 15.71 0.47 -15.16
C ILE A 152 15.86 -0.36 -13.87
N ALA A 153 15.13 -0.01 -12.84
CA ALA A 153 15.15 -0.73 -11.56
C ALA A 153 14.39 -2.06 -11.61
N GLY A 154 13.60 -2.33 -12.65
CA GLY A 154 12.72 -3.50 -12.74
C GLY A 154 11.63 -3.50 -11.67
N VAL A 155 11.06 -2.33 -11.35
CA VAL A 155 10.07 -2.14 -10.28
C VAL A 155 8.73 -1.75 -10.87
N ILE A 156 7.78 -2.66 -10.80
CA ILE A 156 6.40 -2.43 -11.29
C ILE A 156 5.76 -1.27 -10.53
N PRO A 157 5.04 -0.35 -11.21
CA PRO A 157 4.36 0.77 -10.56
C PRO A 157 3.41 0.33 -9.46
N VAL A 158 3.46 1.00 -8.30
CA VAL A 158 2.68 0.65 -7.10
C VAL A 158 1.16 0.59 -7.36
N LYS A 159 0.64 1.43 -8.27
CA LYS A 159 -0.78 1.38 -8.66
C LYS A 159 -1.15 0.04 -9.28
N LEU A 160 -0.31 -0.48 -10.17
CA LEU A 160 -0.54 -1.76 -10.86
C LEU A 160 -0.44 -2.93 -9.87
N LEU A 161 0.56 -2.92 -9.00
CA LEU A 161 0.72 -3.96 -7.97
C LEU A 161 -0.43 -3.97 -6.95
N ALA A 162 -0.94 -2.81 -6.56
CA ALA A 162 -2.09 -2.73 -5.66
C ALA A 162 -3.36 -3.30 -6.33
N ALA A 163 -3.57 -2.96 -7.60
CA ALA A 163 -4.68 -3.51 -8.39
C ALA A 163 -4.56 -5.03 -8.58
N GLU A 164 -3.36 -5.52 -8.86
CA GLU A 164 -3.05 -6.95 -8.97
C GLU A 164 -3.41 -7.70 -7.69
N ARG A 165 -2.94 -7.21 -6.52
CA ARG A 165 -3.23 -7.84 -5.22
C ARG A 165 -4.72 -7.90 -4.94
N LYS A 166 -5.45 -6.82 -5.22
CA LYS A 166 -6.89 -6.79 -5.08
C LYS A 166 -7.57 -7.81 -6.00
N ALA A 167 -7.18 -7.87 -7.28
CA ALA A 167 -7.74 -8.82 -8.24
C ALA A 167 -7.47 -10.27 -7.84
N ILE A 168 -6.25 -10.58 -7.35
CA ILE A 168 -5.91 -11.90 -6.82
C ILE A 168 -6.82 -12.24 -5.63
N TYR A 169 -6.94 -11.34 -4.65
CA TYR A 169 -7.78 -11.55 -3.48
C TYR A 169 -9.24 -11.84 -3.84
N GLN A 170 -9.81 -11.11 -4.81
CA GLN A 170 -11.19 -11.27 -5.25
C GLN A 170 -11.45 -12.54 -6.04
N ARG A 171 -10.46 -13.06 -6.78
CA ARG A 171 -10.65 -14.17 -7.75
C ARG A 171 -10.07 -15.49 -7.29
N GLN A 172 -9.19 -15.51 -6.29
CA GLN A 172 -8.51 -16.73 -5.84
C GLN A 172 -9.45 -17.82 -5.35
N SER A 173 -10.64 -17.48 -4.84
CA SER A 173 -11.66 -18.44 -4.41
C SER A 173 -12.31 -19.20 -5.56
N TYR A 174 -12.33 -18.63 -6.76
CA TYR A 174 -12.98 -19.22 -7.94
C TYR A 174 -12.02 -20.04 -8.81
N PHE A 175 -10.78 -19.59 -8.97
CA PHE A 175 -9.83 -20.15 -9.94
C PHE A 175 -8.57 -20.75 -9.31
N GLY A 176 -8.50 -20.80 -7.98
CA GLY A 176 -7.30 -21.18 -7.28
C GLY A 176 -6.27 -20.04 -7.22
N LYS A 177 -5.43 -20.09 -6.18
CA LYS A 177 -4.51 -18.98 -5.87
C LYS A 177 -3.39 -18.82 -6.89
N ASP A 178 -2.75 -19.91 -7.30
CA ASP A 178 -1.55 -19.85 -8.15
C ASP A 178 -1.90 -19.51 -9.60
N ALA A 179 -2.98 -20.12 -10.15
CA ALA A 179 -3.47 -19.80 -11.49
C ALA A 179 -3.89 -18.32 -11.60
N THR A 180 -4.63 -17.83 -10.58
CA THR A 180 -5.03 -16.42 -10.51
C THR A 180 -3.82 -15.50 -10.44
N ARG A 181 -2.83 -15.82 -9.61
CA ARG A 181 -1.61 -15.03 -9.45
C ARG A 181 -0.82 -14.92 -10.76
N THR A 182 -0.64 -16.03 -11.47
CA THR A 182 0.07 -16.04 -12.77
C THR A 182 -0.66 -15.19 -13.79
N LYS A 183 -1.97 -15.35 -13.91
CA LYS A 183 -2.79 -14.58 -14.84
C LYS A 183 -2.77 -13.08 -14.55
N GLU A 184 -2.98 -12.68 -13.28
CA GLU A 184 -2.98 -11.26 -12.92
C GLU A 184 -1.59 -10.64 -13.03
N ARG A 185 -0.52 -11.41 -12.80
CA ARG A 185 0.85 -10.96 -13.03
C ARG A 185 1.12 -10.68 -14.51
N SER A 186 0.73 -11.58 -15.40
CA SER A 186 0.88 -11.37 -16.87
C SER A 186 0.10 -10.14 -17.33
N ARG A 187 -1.13 -9.95 -16.82
CA ARG A 187 -1.93 -8.75 -17.08
C ARG A 187 -1.24 -7.48 -16.59
N THR A 188 -0.63 -7.53 -15.41
CA THR A 188 0.09 -6.39 -14.82
C THR A 188 1.27 -5.98 -15.68
N PHE A 189 2.05 -6.94 -16.19
CA PHE A 189 3.16 -6.67 -17.11
C PHE A 189 2.66 -6.07 -18.42
N GLN A 190 1.59 -6.63 -19.01
CA GLN A 190 1.00 -6.07 -20.23
C GLN A 190 0.58 -4.60 -20.03
N MET A 191 -0.15 -4.29 -18.97
CA MET A 191 -0.56 -2.92 -18.65
C MET A 191 0.63 -1.99 -18.40
N TRP A 192 1.72 -2.51 -17.83
CA TRP A 192 2.94 -1.74 -17.61
C TRP A 192 3.64 -1.46 -18.94
N GLN A 193 3.74 -2.46 -19.81
CA GLN A 193 4.31 -2.33 -21.17
C GLN A 193 3.54 -1.28 -21.99
N GLU A 194 2.22 -1.38 -22.05
CA GLU A 194 1.37 -0.41 -22.75
C GLU A 194 1.54 1.01 -22.20
N SER A 195 1.66 1.15 -20.87
CA SER A 195 1.91 2.44 -20.22
C SER A 195 3.29 2.99 -20.58
N TRP A 196 4.29 2.12 -20.71
CA TRP A 196 5.67 2.49 -21.10
C TRP A 196 5.74 2.97 -22.54
N GLU A 197 5.09 2.30 -23.46
CA GLU A 197 5.03 2.66 -24.88
C GLU A 197 4.39 4.04 -25.13
N ARG A 198 3.36 4.36 -24.34
CA ARG A 198 2.68 5.66 -24.41
C ARG A 198 3.41 6.78 -23.66
N GLU A 199 4.45 6.46 -22.90
CA GLU A 199 5.13 7.45 -22.06
C GLU A 199 6.05 8.34 -22.89
N THR A 200 5.90 9.65 -22.74
CA THR A 200 6.71 10.64 -23.45
C THR A 200 8.01 11.01 -22.74
N ARG A 201 8.08 10.75 -21.44
CA ARG A 201 9.26 11.02 -20.60
C ARG A 201 10.19 9.81 -20.55
N GLY A 202 11.49 10.04 -20.67
CA GLY A 202 12.47 8.95 -20.65
C GLY A 202 12.68 8.30 -22.02
N ARG A 203 12.49 9.05 -23.10
CA ARG A 203 12.61 8.56 -24.50
C ARG A 203 13.95 7.88 -24.80
N TRP A 204 15.05 8.35 -24.19
CA TRP A 204 16.36 7.69 -24.33
C TRP A 204 16.36 6.29 -23.72
N THR A 205 15.76 6.12 -22.54
CA THR A 205 15.60 4.81 -21.91
C THR A 205 14.72 3.90 -22.78
N ALA A 206 13.64 4.43 -23.38
CA ALA A 206 12.75 3.66 -24.23
C ALA A 206 13.41 3.17 -25.54
N ARG A 207 14.44 3.87 -26.03
CA ARG A 207 15.25 3.39 -27.16
C ARG A 207 16.10 2.16 -26.83
N LEU A 208 16.55 2.07 -25.56
CA LEU A 208 17.41 0.98 -25.09
C LEU A 208 16.59 -0.20 -24.54
N ILE A 209 15.49 0.10 -23.85
CA ILE A 209 14.61 -0.90 -23.23
C ILE A 209 13.21 -0.76 -23.85
N ARG A 210 12.97 -1.55 -24.87
CA ARG A 210 11.69 -1.56 -25.60
C ARG A 210 10.66 -2.45 -24.92
N GLN A 211 11.10 -3.57 -24.35
CA GLN A 211 10.26 -4.53 -23.64
C GLN A 211 10.63 -4.57 -22.15
N ILE A 212 9.61 -4.64 -21.30
CA ILE A 212 9.74 -4.69 -19.84
C ILE A 212 9.57 -6.12 -19.32
#